data_02196ec96ed439683cbcf0a2fb3df3cb
#
_entry.id   02196ec96ed439683cbcf0a2fb3df3cb
#
_cell.length_a   1.000
_cell.length_b   1.000
_cell.length_c   1.000
_cell.angle_alpha   90.00
_cell.angle_beta   90.00
_cell.angle_gamma   90.00
#
_symmetry.space_group_name_H-M   'P 1'
#
loop_
_entity.id
_entity.type
_entity.pdbx_description
1 polymer ?
#
loop_
_entity_poly.entity_id
_entity_poly.type
_entity_poly.pdbx_seq_one_letter_code
_entity_poly.pdbx_strand_id
1 'polypeptide(L)'
;MKNFNSLINKYRLPMLLVLLLLSATFPLFGFKNSSIRIFCRTLMYITLAGSLNITNGYSGQTSLGHAGFFCIGAYTVAILSTRTQISFWLLLLLAGIFTAIAAFIISIPTLRLKGIYL
;
A
#
# COMPACT_ATOMS: atom_id res chain seq x y z
N MET A 1 -17.09 24.47 18.12
CA MET A 1 -16.27 23.34 17.65
C MET A 1 -17.01 22.00 17.50
N LYS A 2 -18.04 21.70 18.32
CA LYS A 2 -18.83 20.44 18.21
C LYS A 2 -19.59 20.27 16.87
N ASN A 3 -20.14 21.35 16.31
CA ASN A 3 -20.91 21.30 15.07
C ASN A 3 -20.07 21.03 13.81
N PHE A 4 -18.79 21.41 13.81
CA PHE A 4 -17.89 21.18 12.70
C PHE A 4 -17.53 19.69 12.56
N ASN A 5 -17.29 19.01 13.65
CA ASN A 5 -17.00 17.57 13.66
C ASN A 5 -18.21 16.71 13.27
N SER A 6 -19.43 17.14 13.61
CA SER A 6 -20.65 16.42 13.21
C SER A 6 -20.93 16.55 11.71
N LEU A 7 -20.67 17.71 11.14
CA LEU A 7 -20.78 17.95 9.69
C LEU A 7 -19.73 17.14 8.90
N ILE A 8 -18.48 17.12 9.36
CA ILE A 8 -17.41 16.33 8.74
C ILE A 8 -17.77 14.85 8.76
N ASN A 9 -18.31 14.34 9.88
CA ASN A 9 -18.64 12.92 10.00
C ASN A 9 -19.84 12.53 9.12
N LYS A 10 -20.81 13.42 8.94
CA LYS A 10 -21.99 13.21 8.08
C LYS A 10 -21.64 13.19 6.59
N TYR A 11 -20.65 13.99 6.17
CA TYR A 11 -20.26 14.10 4.76
C TYR A 11 -19.02 13.28 4.39
N ARG A 12 -18.36 12.63 5.34
CA ARG A 12 -17.19 11.77 5.09
C ARG A 12 -17.50 10.64 4.11
N LEU A 13 -18.61 9.95 4.33
CA LEU A 13 -19.00 8.79 3.51
C LEU A 13 -19.33 9.21 2.06
N PRO A 14 -20.20 10.19 1.81
CA PRO A 14 -20.48 10.61 0.43
C PRO A 14 -19.27 11.26 -0.25
N MET A 15 -18.42 12.00 0.49
CA MET A 15 -17.21 12.59 -0.08
C MET A 15 -16.19 11.51 -0.49
N LEU A 16 -16.02 10.47 0.30
CA LEU A 16 -15.18 9.32 -0.05
C LEU A 16 -15.73 8.56 -1.26
N LEU A 17 -17.05 8.36 -1.34
CA LEU A 17 -17.72 7.72 -2.48
C LEU A 17 -17.54 8.53 -3.77
N VAL A 18 -17.70 9.85 -3.71
CA VAL A 18 -17.47 10.73 -4.86
C VAL A 18 -16.02 10.68 -5.32
N LEU A 19 -15.08 10.71 -4.38
CA LEU A 19 -13.64 10.64 -4.67
C LEU A 19 -13.25 9.29 -5.28
N LEU A 20 -13.84 8.20 -4.79
CA LEU A 20 -13.68 6.85 -5.32
C LEU A 20 -14.26 6.72 -6.73
N LEU A 21 -15.47 7.24 -6.97
CA LEU A 21 -16.10 7.27 -8.29
C LEU A 21 -15.29 8.11 -9.28
N LEU A 22 -14.81 9.28 -8.86
CA LEU A 22 -13.98 10.15 -9.68
C LEU A 22 -12.65 9.47 -10.05
N SER A 23 -12.04 8.74 -9.13
CA SER A 23 -10.81 7.97 -9.40
C SER A 23 -11.06 6.78 -10.32
N ALA A 24 -12.22 6.13 -10.22
CA ALA A 24 -12.58 4.99 -11.07
C ALA A 24 -12.93 5.41 -12.51
N THR A 25 -13.50 6.60 -12.69
CA THR A 25 -13.84 7.13 -14.02
C THR A 25 -12.64 7.74 -14.75
N PHE A 26 -11.58 8.11 -14.04
CA PHE A 26 -10.39 8.72 -14.63
C PHE A 26 -9.79 7.94 -15.81
N PRO A 27 -9.60 6.59 -15.75
CA PRO A 27 -9.03 5.84 -16.88
C PRO A 27 -9.96 5.75 -18.10
N LEU A 28 -11.26 6.01 -17.95
CA LEU A 28 -12.26 5.92 -19.04
C LEU A 28 -12.24 7.15 -19.98
N PHE A 29 -11.64 8.26 -19.56
CA PHE A 29 -11.60 9.52 -20.33
C PHE A 29 -10.54 9.53 -21.46
N GLY A 30 -10.00 8.38 -21.87
CA GLY A 30 -9.13 8.29 -23.04
C GLY A 30 -7.77 9.02 -22.90
N PHE A 31 -7.27 9.18 -21.69
CA PHE A 31 -5.98 9.83 -21.44
C PHE A 31 -4.81 9.05 -22.05
N LYS A 32 -3.78 9.79 -22.47
CA LYS A 32 -2.53 9.23 -23.00
C LYS A 32 -1.95 8.22 -22.01
N ASN A 33 -1.36 7.14 -22.51
CA ASN A 33 -0.77 6.07 -21.71
C ASN A 33 0.16 6.56 -20.58
N SER A 34 0.82 7.70 -20.77
CA SER A 34 1.66 8.33 -19.74
C SER A 34 0.86 8.82 -18.53
N SER A 35 -0.31 9.42 -18.75
CA SER A 35 -1.19 9.92 -17.67
C SER A 35 -1.74 8.78 -16.83
N ILE A 36 -2.11 7.66 -17.47
CA ILE A 36 -2.59 6.46 -16.78
C ILE A 36 -1.48 5.87 -15.89
N ARG A 37 -0.24 5.82 -16.39
CA ARG A 37 0.91 5.35 -15.59
C ARG A 37 1.18 6.22 -14.36
N ILE A 38 1.10 7.55 -14.52
CA ILE A 38 1.27 8.48 -13.40
C ILE A 38 0.15 8.26 -12.37
N PHE A 39 -1.08 8.12 -12.82
CA PHE A 39 -2.23 7.88 -11.96
C PHE A 39 -2.11 6.57 -11.16
N CYS A 40 -1.77 5.46 -11.81
CA CYS A 40 -1.52 4.19 -11.13
C CYS A 40 -0.40 4.30 -10.08
N ARG A 41 0.69 4.99 -10.43
CA ARG A 41 1.81 5.21 -9.50
C ARG A 41 1.38 6.04 -8.29
N THR A 42 0.57 7.07 -8.49
CA THR A 42 0.01 7.89 -7.40
C THR A 42 -0.86 7.05 -6.46
N LEU A 43 -1.74 6.20 -7.00
CA LEU A 43 -2.56 5.31 -6.17
C LEU A 43 -1.72 4.33 -5.35
N MET A 44 -0.64 3.80 -5.93
CA MET A 44 0.30 2.95 -5.19
C MET A 44 0.95 3.70 -4.01
N TYR A 45 1.39 4.95 -4.22
CA TYR A 45 1.97 5.76 -3.15
C TYR A 45 0.95 6.15 -2.07
N ILE A 46 -0.30 6.42 -2.43
CA ILE A 46 -1.38 6.67 -1.47
C ILE A 46 -1.62 5.44 -0.59
N THR A 47 -1.66 4.26 -1.18
CA THR A 47 -1.82 3.00 -0.44
C THR A 47 -0.64 2.75 0.49
N LEU A 48 0.57 2.99 0.01
CA LEU A 48 1.79 2.85 0.82
C LEU A 48 1.81 3.83 2.00
N ALA A 49 1.46 5.09 1.77
CA ALA A 49 1.38 6.10 2.82
C ALA A 49 0.30 5.78 3.86
N GLY A 50 -0.86 5.30 3.41
CA GLY A 50 -1.92 4.83 4.30
C GLY A 50 -1.49 3.66 5.18
N SER A 51 -0.79 2.69 4.60
CA SER A 51 -0.24 1.54 5.32
C SER A 51 0.81 1.96 6.36
N LEU A 52 1.71 2.89 6.01
CA LEU A 52 2.68 3.48 6.94
C LEU A 52 1.99 4.21 8.10
N ASN A 53 0.93 4.96 7.81
CA ASN A 53 0.19 5.69 8.83
C ASN A 53 -0.47 4.73 9.85
N ILE A 54 -0.98 3.60 9.39
CA ILE A 54 -1.54 2.55 10.26
C ILE A 54 -0.41 1.97 11.13
N THR A 55 0.71 1.62 10.54
CA THR A 55 1.84 1.01 11.27
C THR A 55 2.42 1.97 12.31
N ASN A 56 2.72 3.21 11.93
CA ASN A 56 3.29 4.20 12.83
C ASN A 56 2.28 4.74 13.84
N GLY A 57 1.01 4.92 13.42
CA GLY A 57 -0.03 5.49 14.26
C GLY A 57 -0.54 4.54 15.35
N TYR A 58 -0.68 3.26 15.04
CA TYR A 58 -1.21 2.28 16.00
C TYR A 58 -0.12 1.50 16.73
N SER A 59 0.99 1.17 16.07
CA SER A 59 2.08 0.43 16.71
C SER A 59 3.07 1.31 17.45
N GLY A 60 3.07 2.62 17.22
CA GLY A 60 4.01 3.56 17.83
C GLY A 60 5.49 3.32 17.44
N GLN A 61 5.72 2.46 16.45
CA GLN A 61 7.05 2.11 15.96
C GLN A 61 7.27 2.69 14.58
N THR A 62 8.35 3.43 14.41
CA THR A 62 8.78 3.92 13.10
C THR A 62 9.34 2.74 12.29
N SER A 63 8.54 2.18 11.39
CA SER A 63 8.97 1.06 10.55
C SER A 63 9.80 1.55 9.37
N LEU A 64 11.12 1.59 9.53
CA LEU A 64 12.06 1.82 8.42
C LEU A 64 12.08 0.65 7.42
N GLY A 65 11.68 -0.55 7.85
CA GLY A 65 11.63 -1.75 7.01
C GLY A 65 10.47 -1.82 6.02
N HIS A 66 9.46 -0.94 6.16
CA HIS A 66 8.25 -1.01 5.35
C HIS A 66 8.52 -0.90 3.83
N ALA A 67 9.43 -0.01 3.44
CA ALA A 67 9.87 0.14 2.05
C ALA A 67 10.57 -1.13 1.53
N GLY A 68 11.33 -1.81 2.38
CA GLY A 68 12.00 -3.07 2.04
C GLY A 68 11.01 -4.19 1.75
N PHE A 69 9.96 -4.34 2.55
CA PHE A 69 8.92 -5.35 2.31
C PHE A 69 8.12 -5.06 1.04
N PHE A 70 7.83 -3.80 0.77
CA PHE A 70 7.22 -3.39 -0.49
C PHE A 70 8.11 -3.74 -1.69
N CYS A 71 9.42 -3.50 -1.59
CA CYS A 71 10.40 -3.86 -2.61
C CYS A 71 10.40 -5.37 -2.89
N ILE A 72 10.45 -6.21 -1.85
CA ILE A 72 10.46 -7.68 -1.97
C ILE A 72 9.20 -8.14 -2.72
N GLY A 73 8.03 -7.65 -2.34
CA GLY A 73 6.78 -7.97 -3.03
C GLY A 73 6.78 -7.56 -4.51
N ALA A 74 7.22 -6.34 -4.81
CA ALA A 74 7.28 -5.81 -6.16
C ALA A 74 8.27 -6.61 -7.05
N TYR A 75 9.45 -6.93 -6.55
CA TYR A 75 10.43 -7.74 -7.27
C TYR A 75 9.95 -9.18 -7.50
N THR A 76 9.27 -9.78 -6.53
CA THR A 76 8.68 -11.10 -6.68
C THR A 76 7.68 -11.12 -7.84
N VAL A 77 6.76 -10.16 -7.89
CA VAL A 77 5.80 -10.05 -9.00
C VAL A 77 6.53 -9.80 -10.32
N ALA A 78 7.50 -8.88 -10.36
CA ALA A 78 8.23 -8.54 -11.57
C ALA A 78 8.99 -9.75 -12.16
N ILE A 79 9.71 -10.51 -11.33
CA ILE A 79 10.48 -11.67 -11.77
C ILE A 79 9.55 -12.80 -12.22
N LEU A 80 8.50 -13.11 -11.45
CA LEU A 80 7.59 -14.18 -11.81
C LEU A 80 6.76 -13.85 -13.05
N SER A 81 6.30 -12.60 -13.21
CA SER A 81 5.52 -12.19 -14.39
C SER A 81 6.31 -12.24 -15.69
N THR A 82 7.63 -12.02 -15.62
CA THR A 82 8.50 -12.10 -16.81
C THR A 82 8.92 -13.53 -17.18
N ARG A 83 8.94 -14.42 -16.20
CA ARG A 83 9.41 -15.80 -16.39
C ARG A 83 8.31 -16.83 -16.53
N THR A 84 7.12 -16.53 -16.03
CA THR A 84 6.00 -17.48 -15.98
C THR A 84 4.72 -16.80 -16.43
N GLN A 85 3.90 -17.52 -17.20
CA GLN A 85 2.57 -17.06 -17.62
C GLN A 85 1.50 -17.40 -16.56
N ILE A 86 1.80 -17.08 -15.30
CA ILE A 86 0.89 -17.34 -14.19
C ILE A 86 -0.16 -16.23 -14.11
N SER A 87 -1.38 -16.58 -13.71
CA SER A 87 -2.46 -15.60 -13.48
C SER A 87 -2.05 -14.55 -12.46
N PHE A 88 -2.44 -13.31 -12.70
CA PHE A 88 -2.15 -12.17 -11.83
C PHE A 88 -2.54 -12.40 -10.36
N TRP A 89 -3.67 -13.06 -10.11
CA TRP A 89 -4.13 -13.37 -8.76
C TRP A 89 -3.17 -14.30 -8.01
N LEU A 90 -2.60 -15.26 -8.72
CA LEU A 90 -1.64 -16.19 -8.14
C LEU A 90 -0.29 -15.52 -7.86
N LEU A 91 0.12 -14.59 -8.74
CA LEU A 91 1.30 -13.75 -8.52
C LEU A 91 1.18 -12.88 -7.27
N LEU A 92 0.01 -12.30 -7.05
CA LEU A 92 -0.26 -11.48 -5.86
C LEU A 92 -0.16 -12.32 -4.58
N LEU A 93 -0.70 -13.54 -4.60
CA LEU A 93 -0.65 -14.47 -3.47
C LEU A 93 0.79 -14.90 -3.16
N LEU A 94 1.55 -15.24 -4.19
CA LEU A 94 2.97 -15.60 -4.05
C LEU A 94 3.81 -14.43 -3.52
N ALA A 95 3.60 -13.22 -4.02
CA ALA A 95 4.29 -12.03 -3.53
C ALA A 95 4.02 -11.81 -2.03
N GLY A 96 2.77 -12.01 -1.58
CA GLY A 96 2.41 -11.95 -0.17
C GLY A 96 3.14 -13.00 0.67
N ILE A 97 3.20 -14.25 0.21
CA ILE A 97 3.89 -15.34 0.90
C ILE A 97 5.39 -15.07 1.02
N PHE A 98 6.05 -14.69 -0.08
CA PHE A 98 7.49 -14.39 -0.07
C PHE A 98 7.82 -13.20 0.85
N THR A 99 6.99 -12.15 0.81
CA THR A 99 7.15 -11.00 1.69
C THR A 99 6.94 -11.38 3.16
N ALA A 100 5.96 -12.24 3.46
CA ALA A 100 5.70 -12.72 4.81
C ALA A 100 6.87 -13.55 5.35
N ILE A 101 7.44 -14.44 4.53
CA ILE A 101 8.63 -15.22 4.90
C ILE A 101 9.82 -14.30 5.19
N ALA A 102 10.07 -13.33 4.33
CA ALA A 102 11.14 -12.35 4.53
C ALA A 102 10.93 -11.53 5.82
N ALA A 103 9.69 -11.09 6.07
CA ALA A 103 9.34 -10.38 7.29
C ALA A 103 9.56 -11.24 8.53
N PHE A 104 9.19 -12.52 8.49
CA PHE A 104 9.42 -13.44 9.59
C PHE A 104 10.91 -13.63 9.91
N ILE A 105 11.75 -13.81 8.90
CA ILE A 105 13.20 -13.96 9.06
C ILE A 105 13.80 -12.70 9.68
N ILE A 106 13.40 -11.51 9.25
CA ILE A 106 13.93 -10.24 9.76
C ILE A 106 13.39 -9.94 11.17
N SER A 107 12.17 -10.40 11.49
CA SER A 107 11.55 -10.19 12.80
C SER A 107 12.31 -10.87 13.93
N ILE A 108 12.91 -12.06 13.70
CA ILE A 108 13.61 -12.83 14.73
C ILE A 108 14.75 -12.03 15.39
N PRO A 109 15.70 -11.44 14.64
CA PRO A 109 16.75 -10.62 15.24
C PRO A 109 16.23 -9.29 15.77
N THR A 110 15.21 -8.69 15.11
CA THR A 110 14.68 -7.37 15.49
C THR A 110 14.00 -7.40 16.86
N LEU A 111 13.28 -8.47 17.19
CA LEU A 111 12.66 -8.64 18.50
C LEU A 111 13.66 -8.78 19.67
N ARG A 112 14.91 -9.10 19.38
CA ARG A 112 15.98 -9.16 20.38
C ARG A 112 16.63 -7.80 20.67
N LEU A 113 16.45 -6.83 19.79
CA LEU A 113 16.97 -5.48 19.94
C LEU A 113 15.95 -4.65 20.76
N LYS A 114 16.26 -4.41 22.04
CA LYS A 114 15.46 -3.54 22.91
C LYS A 114 15.94 -2.09 22.75
N GLY A 115 15.01 -1.16 22.58
CA GLY A 115 15.27 0.27 22.67
C GLY A 115 15.46 0.99 21.31
N ILE A 116 16.36 1.97 21.29
CA ILE A 116 16.57 2.99 20.24
C ILE A 116 16.86 2.43 18.82
N TYR A 117 17.18 1.16 18.72
CA TYR A 117 17.53 0.50 17.44
C TYR A 117 16.34 -0.12 16.70
N LEU A 118 15.13 0.10 17.19
CA LEU A 118 13.89 -0.31 16.55
C LEU A 118 13.27 0.88 15.84
#